data_d537d8096233db450702f97df35cd22e
#
_entry.id   d537d8096233db450702f97df35cd22e
#
_cell.length_a   1.000
_cell.length_b   1.000
_cell.length_c   1.000
_cell.angle_alpha   90.00
_cell.angle_beta   90.00
_cell.angle_gamma   90.00
#
_symmetry.space_group_name_H-M   'P 1'
#
loop_
_entity.id
_entity.type
_entity.pdbx_description
1 polymer ?
#
loop_
_entity_poly.entity_id
_entity_poly.type
_entity_poly.pdbx_seq_one_letter_code
_entity_poly.pdbx_strand_id
1 'polypeptide(L)'
;MHAIAFDPVNDEVILPQIFAQGILFFRGGVNGEEAPIRYIQGSLTKLQDPDHVDVDPVHNEIYVPQHGYILTFPRDADGNVAPIRILGGPDTEMGGGDQGVVVDPVHNLLVISDYSTKGGSKILIFNRTDQGNVKPKAVIGGPKSGLNTHDVHAAFAVYPPKGEIIISVSGRSTVDPGIHGTDTEVEHKDSYVGVWSINDNGDIPPHWTFGGPNGAFRNVNGLTIDPKHKEVIVTDMGLNAVMTFYFPEIF
;
A
#
# COMPACT_ATOMS: atom_id res chain seq x y z
N MET A 1 -11.82 -2.13 -6.08
CA MET A 1 -10.80 -1.08 -6.24
C MET A 1 -10.54 -0.49 -4.86
N HIS A 2 -9.33 -0.66 -4.35
CA HIS A 2 -8.97 -0.22 -3.01
C HIS A 2 -7.90 0.88 -3.01
N ALA A 3 -7.25 1.12 -4.14
CA ALA A 3 -6.24 2.16 -4.25
C ALA A 3 -6.39 3.01 -5.50
N ILE A 4 -5.76 4.16 -5.44
CA ILE A 4 -5.62 5.14 -6.52
C ILE A 4 -4.22 5.76 -6.37
N ALA A 5 -3.50 5.93 -7.46
CA ALA A 5 -2.26 6.69 -7.47
C ALA A 5 -2.42 7.97 -8.29
N PHE A 6 -1.64 8.97 -7.92
CA PHE A 6 -1.56 10.22 -8.66
C PHE A 6 -0.11 10.52 -9.04
N ASP A 7 0.10 10.78 -10.32
CA ASP A 7 1.39 11.22 -10.85
C ASP A 7 1.38 12.76 -10.96
N PRO A 8 2.01 13.47 -10.02
CA PRO A 8 1.98 14.92 -10.01
C PRO A 8 2.87 15.55 -11.08
N VAL A 9 3.79 14.79 -11.68
CA VAL A 9 4.70 15.28 -12.73
C VAL A 9 3.99 15.28 -14.07
N ASN A 10 3.18 14.25 -14.33
CA ASN A 10 2.48 14.10 -15.61
C ASN A 10 0.98 14.44 -15.50
N ASP A 11 0.51 14.85 -14.33
CA ASP A 11 -0.89 15.19 -14.05
C ASP A 11 -1.84 14.06 -14.45
N GLU A 12 -1.55 12.83 -13.96
CA GLU A 12 -2.33 11.64 -14.26
C GLU A 12 -2.88 10.97 -13.00
N VAL A 13 -4.13 10.56 -13.07
CA VAL A 13 -4.78 9.68 -12.08
C VAL A 13 -4.72 8.25 -12.60
N ILE A 14 -4.23 7.33 -11.76
CA ILE A 14 -3.99 5.93 -12.12
C ILE A 14 -4.88 5.05 -11.25
N LEU A 15 -5.71 4.22 -11.91
CA LEU A 15 -6.72 3.38 -11.28
C LEU A 15 -6.51 1.91 -11.64
N PRO A 16 -6.22 1.04 -10.67
CA PRO A 16 -6.30 -0.41 -10.89
C PRO A 16 -7.76 -0.83 -11.00
N GLN A 17 -8.05 -1.77 -11.89
CA GLN A 17 -9.40 -2.26 -12.14
C GLN A 17 -9.42 -3.80 -12.09
N ILE A 18 -9.86 -4.35 -10.96
CA ILE A 18 -9.85 -5.78 -10.66
C ILE A 18 -10.64 -6.56 -11.72
N PHE A 19 -11.91 -6.20 -11.93
CA PHE A 19 -12.79 -6.95 -12.84
C PHE A 19 -12.37 -6.87 -14.30
N ALA A 20 -11.76 -5.77 -14.71
CA ALA A 20 -11.23 -5.61 -16.06
C ALA A 20 -9.81 -6.16 -16.21
N GLN A 21 -9.17 -6.56 -15.11
CA GLN A 21 -7.77 -7.01 -15.09
C GLN A 21 -6.85 -6.01 -15.80
N GLY A 22 -6.97 -4.75 -15.43
CA GLY A 22 -6.28 -3.66 -16.12
C GLY A 22 -5.98 -2.47 -15.22
N ILE A 23 -5.17 -1.56 -15.74
CA ILE A 23 -4.85 -0.27 -15.13
C ILE A 23 -5.36 0.82 -16.08
N LEU A 24 -6.14 1.74 -15.56
CA LEU A 24 -6.70 2.87 -16.31
C LEU A 24 -5.98 4.15 -15.94
N PHE A 25 -5.73 4.99 -16.91
CA PHE A 25 -5.08 6.28 -16.74
C PHE A 25 -6.01 7.40 -17.18
N PHE A 26 -6.18 8.38 -16.34
CA PHE A 26 -6.96 9.57 -16.62
C PHE A 26 -6.08 10.81 -16.46
N ARG A 27 -6.41 11.89 -17.16
CA ARG A 27 -5.76 13.19 -16.92
C ARG A 27 -6.13 13.71 -15.53
N GLY A 28 -5.29 14.53 -14.93
CA GLY A 28 -5.65 15.27 -13.72
C GLY A 28 -6.87 16.16 -13.95
N GLY A 29 -7.71 16.29 -12.93
CA GLY A 29 -8.95 17.05 -13.03
C GLY A 29 -10.03 16.43 -13.92
N VAL A 30 -9.91 15.12 -14.22
CA VAL A 30 -10.97 14.36 -14.93
C VAL A 30 -12.34 14.56 -14.26
N ASN A 31 -13.39 14.70 -15.06
CA ASN A 31 -14.74 14.96 -14.56
C ASN A 31 -15.80 14.21 -15.39
N GLY A 32 -16.85 13.75 -14.70
CA GLY A 32 -17.98 13.07 -15.31
C GLY A 32 -17.60 11.76 -16.01
N GLU A 33 -18.03 11.61 -17.25
CA GLU A 33 -17.88 10.38 -18.05
C GLU A 33 -16.67 10.43 -19.01
N GLU A 34 -15.63 11.16 -18.66
CA GLU A 34 -14.42 11.22 -19.49
C GLU A 34 -13.77 9.84 -19.57
N ALA A 35 -13.42 9.44 -20.79
CA ALA A 35 -12.73 8.17 -21.03
C ALA A 35 -11.27 8.23 -20.52
N PRO A 36 -10.70 7.07 -20.15
CA PRO A 36 -9.27 7.02 -19.85
C PRO A 36 -8.45 7.42 -21.09
N ILE A 37 -7.32 8.11 -20.85
CA ILE A 37 -6.40 8.53 -21.90
C ILE A 37 -5.56 7.36 -22.44
N ARG A 38 -5.33 6.32 -21.62
CA ARG A 38 -4.71 5.05 -21.98
C ARG A 38 -5.04 3.99 -20.93
N TYR A 39 -4.69 2.73 -21.25
CA TYR A 39 -4.89 1.61 -20.33
C TYR A 39 -3.82 0.53 -20.54
N ILE A 40 -3.49 -0.21 -19.49
CA ILE A 40 -2.69 -1.44 -19.55
C ILE A 40 -3.65 -2.61 -19.33
N GLN A 41 -3.88 -3.45 -20.34
CA GLN A 41 -4.80 -4.58 -20.26
C GLN A 41 -4.47 -5.62 -21.34
N GLY A 42 -4.63 -6.90 -21.02
CA GLY A 42 -4.49 -8.01 -21.97
C GLY A 42 -3.56 -9.10 -21.47
N SER A 43 -3.47 -10.19 -22.23
CA SER A 43 -2.81 -11.43 -21.79
C SER A 43 -1.30 -11.29 -21.54
N LEU A 44 -0.63 -10.37 -22.19
CA LEU A 44 0.82 -10.16 -22.00
C LEU A 44 1.13 -9.44 -20.70
N THR A 45 0.17 -8.67 -20.16
CA THR A 45 0.36 -7.87 -18.96
C THR A 45 0.56 -8.71 -17.70
N LYS A 46 0.03 -9.93 -17.68
CA LYS A 46 -0.04 -10.82 -16.52
C LYS A 46 -0.85 -10.27 -15.34
N LEU A 47 -1.61 -9.21 -15.56
CA LEU A 47 -2.55 -8.69 -14.57
C LEU A 47 -3.68 -9.70 -14.36
N GLN A 48 -3.98 -10.01 -13.10
CA GLN A 48 -5.08 -10.91 -12.72
C GLN A 48 -6.10 -10.18 -11.85
N ASP A 49 -5.69 -9.66 -10.71
CA ASP A 49 -6.56 -8.93 -9.79
C ASP A 49 -5.83 -7.68 -9.30
N PRO A 50 -5.52 -6.70 -10.18
CA PRO A 50 -4.82 -5.49 -9.78
C PRO A 50 -5.70 -4.66 -8.87
N ASP A 51 -5.30 -4.52 -7.61
CA ASP A 51 -6.05 -3.82 -6.58
C ASP A 51 -5.33 -2.57 -6.09
N HIS A 52 -4.01 -2.60 -6.12
CA HIS A 52 -3.14 -1.51 -5.75
C HIS A 52 -2.21 -1.13 -6.88
N VAL A 53 -1.73 0.10 -6.86
CA VAL A 53 -0.77 0.65 -7.81
C VAL A 53 -0.01 1.78 -7.15
N ASP A 54 1.27 1.89 -7.47
CA ASP A 54 2.05 3.09 -7.18
C ASP A 54 2.87 3.51 -8.40
N VAL A 55 3.26 4.78 -8.45
CA VAL A 55 3.96 5.38 -9.58
C VAL A 55 5.24 6.07 -9.15
N ASP A 56 6.31 5.81 -9.87
CA ASP A 56 7.59 6.52 -9.75
C ASP A 56 7.78 7.44 -10.96
N PRO A 57 7.45 8.72 -10.85
CA PRO A 57 7.64 9.66 -11.95
C PRO A 57 9.11 10.02 -12.18
N VAL A 58 10.00 9.74 -11.21
CA VAL A 58 11.43 10.00 -11.33
C VAL A 58 12.09 9.00 -12.27
N HIS A 59 11.73 7.72 -12.14
CA HIS A 59 12.29 6.63 -12.96
C HIS A 59 11.32 6.16 -14.06
N ASN A 60 10.15 6.79 -14.19
CA ASN A 60 9.13 6.44 -15.19
C ASN A 60 8.66 4.98 -15.08
N GLU A 61 8.27 4.55 -13.90
CA GLU A 61 7.82 3.19 -13.63
C GLU A 61 6.52 3.15 -12.84
N ILE A 62 5.75 2.08 -13.04
CA ILE A 62 4.52 1.78 -12.30
C ILE A 62 4.69 0.41 -11.68
N TYR A 63 4.25 0.28 -10.43
CA TYR A 63 4.33 -0.95 -9.65
C TYR A 63 2.93 -1.44 -9.30
N VAL A 64 2.67 -2.71 -9.60
CA VAL A 64 1.37 -3.34 -9.38
C VAL A 64 1.57 -4.63 -8.59
N PRO A 65 1.17 -4.67 -7.31
CA PRO A 65 1.21 -5.89 -6.53
C PRO A 65 0.06 -6.82 -6.92
N GLN A 66 0.33 -8.10 -6.94
CA GLN A 66 -0.69 -9.14 -7.06
C GLN A 66 -0.17 -10.52 -6.64
N HIS A 67 -0.91 -11.22 -5.80
CA HIS A 67 -0.72 -12.65 -5.47
C HIS A 67 0.74 -13.09 -5.23
N GLY A 68 1.49 -12.32 -4.46
CA GLY A 68 2.90 -12.64 -4.15
C GLY A 68 3.89 -12.21 -5.23
N TYR A 69 3.48 -11.34 -6.14
CA TYR A 69 4.33 -10.75 -7.17
C TYR A 69 4.15 -9.24 -7.22
N ILE A 70 5.22 -8.54 -7.60
CA ILE A 70 5.15 -7.15 -8.01
C ILE A 70 5.48 -7.08 -9.50
N LEU A 71 4.53 -6.59 -10.29
CA LEU A 71 4.73 -6.33 -11.70
C LEU A 71 5.16 -4.87 -11.88
N THR A 72 6.22 -4.64 -12.64
CA THR A 72 6.68 -3.29 -12.98
C THR A 72 6.48 -3.03 -14.46
N PHE A 73 5.84 -1.91 -14.78
CA PHE A 73 5.62 -1.45 -16.15
C PHE A 73 6.30 -0.10 -16.39
N PRO A 74 6.65 0.26 -17.63
CA PRO A 74 6.94 1.64 -17.98
C PRO A 74 5.73 2.53 -17.64
N ARG A 75 5.98 3.73 -17.14
CA ARG A 75 4.90 4.66 -16.77
C ARG A 75 3.98 5.01 -17.94
N ASP A 76 4.55 5.13 -19.13
CA ASP A 76 3.87 5.46 -20.37
C ASP A 76 3.34 4.23 -21.15
N ALA A 77 3.35 3.06 -20.52
CA ALA A 77 2.82 1.82 -21.11
C ALA A 77 1.34 1.98 -21.50
N ASP A 78 0.97 1.42 -22.66
CA ASP A 78 -0.39 1.43 -23.19
C ASP A 78 -0.71 0.10 -23.87
N GLY A 79 -1.93 -0.40 -23.68
CA GLY A 79 -2.44 -1.62 -24.29
C GLY A 79 -1.91 -2.91 -23.68
N ASN A 80 -1.78 -3.94 -24.52
CA ASN A 80 -1.37 -5.29 -24.11
C ASN A 80 0.16 -5.43 -24.10
N VAL A 81 0.80 -4.96 -23.06
CA VAL A 81 2.26 -4.95 -22.90
C VAL A 81 2.72 -5.87 -21.77
N ALA A 82 3.88 -6.47 -21.92
CA ALA A 82 4.48 -7.26 -20.84
C ALA A 82 5.13 -6.35 -19.79
N PRO A 83 5.13 -6.76 -18.50
CA PRO A 83 5.90 -6.05 -17.48
C PRO A 83 7.41 -6.11 -17.81
N ILE A 84 8.11 -5.03 -17.53
CA ILE A 84 9.57 -4.95 -17.71
C ILE A 84 10.34 -5.70 -16.61
N ARG A 85 9.72 -5.85 -15.43
CA ARG A 85 10.23 -6.65 -14.31
C ARG A 85 9.10 -7.36 -13.59
N ILE A 86 9.41 -8.50 -13.00
CA ILE A 86 8.56 -9.25 -12.09
C ILE A 86 9.40 -9.61 -10.88
N LEU A 87 9.02 -9.14 -9.71
CA LEU A 87 9.60 -9.55 -8.44
C LEU A 87 8.63 -10.55 -7.79
N GLY A 88 9.11 -11.73 -7.41
CA GLY A 88 8.28 -12.74 -6.77
C GLY A 88 8.96 -14.11 -6.71
N GLY A 89 8.47 -14.95 -5.83
CA GLY A 89 8.99 -16.29 -5.58
C GLY A 89 9.19 -16.56 -4.09
N PRO A 90 9.50 -17.79 -3.69
CA PRO A 90 9.49 -18.20 -2.28
C PRO A 90 10.49 -17.45 -1.39
N ASP A 91 11.62 -17.01 -1.93
CA ASP A 91 12.63 -16.28 -1.14
C ASP A 91 12.25 -14.81 -0.91
N THR A 92 11.26 -14.27 -1.62
CA THR A 92 10.78 -12.91 -1.42
C THR A 92 9.99 -12.75 -0.13
N GLU A 93 9.56 -13.85 0.46
CA GLU A 93 8.71 -13.91 1.65
C GLU A 93 7.31 -13.26 1.48
N MET A 94 6.92 -12.91 0.27
CA MET A 94 5.58 -12.43 -0.02
C MET A 94 4.56 -13.57 0.12
N GLY A 95 3.53 -13.33 0.93
CA GLY A 95 2.57 -14.38 1.32
C GLY A 95 1.42 -14.63 0.35
N GLY A 96 1.28 -13.82 -0.68
CA GLY A 96 0.23 -13.95 -1.70
C GLY A 96 -1.17 -13.48 -1.27
N GLY A 97 -1.29 -12.83 -0.12
CA GLY A 97 -2.50 -12.10 0.30
C GLY A 97 -2.57 -10.71 -0.31
N ASP A 98 -3.41 -9.87 0.27
CA ASP A 98 -3.50 -8.46 -0.12
C ASP A 98 -2.17 -7.76 0.16
N GLN A 99 -1.66 -7.10 -0.85
CA GLN A 99 -0.36 -6.44 -0.81
C GLN A 99 -0.51 -4.99 -1.25
N GLY A 100 0.09 -4.09 -0.48
CA GLY A 100 0.34 -2.71 -0.92
C GLY A 100 1.78 -2.56 -1.37
N VAL A 101 2.02 -1.62 -2.25
CA VAL A 101 3.36 -1.23 -2.67
C VAL A 101 3.48 0.29 -2.66
N VAL A 102 4.61 0.78 -2.15
CA VAL A 102 4.98 2.19 -2.26
C VAL A 102 6.45 2.27 -2.67
N VAL A 103 6.75 3.11 -3.64
CA VAL A 103 8.11 3.36 -4.09
C VAL A 103 8.73 4.52 -3.32
N ASP A 104 9.98 4.35 -2.91
CA ASP A 104 10.84 5.43 -2.45
C ASP A 104 11.90 5.72 -3.52
N PRO A 105 11.69 6.71 -4.37
CA PRO A 105 12.62 7.02 -5.45
C PRO A 105 13.93 7.65 -4.96
N VAL A 106 13.94 8.24 -3.76
CA VAL A 106 15.12 8.88 -3.18
C VAL A 106 16.13 7.84 -2.70
N HIS A 107 15.65 6.80 -2.01
CA HIS A 107 16.50 5.73 -1.50
C HIS A 107 16.55 4.51 -2.42
N ASN A 108 15.85 4.56 -3.56
CA ASN A 108 15.79 3.49 -4.55
C ASN A 108 15.21 2.19 -3.97
N LEU A 109 14.10 2.30 -3.24
CA LEU A 109 13.46 1.19 -2.55
C LEU A 109 12.02 0.94 -3.05
N LEU A 110 11.60 -0.32 -2.92
CA LEU A 110 10.20 -0.73 -2.89
C LEU A 110 9.87 -1.18 -1.48
N VAL A 111 8.85 -0.59 -0.90
CA VAL A 111 8.28 -0.97 0.38
C VAL A 111 6.96 -1.68 0.10
N ILE A 112 6.78 -2.86 0.66
CA ILE A 112 5.62 -3.71 0.43
C ILE A 112 4.99 -4.02 1.78
N SER A 113 3.71 -3.73 1.94
CA SER A 113 2.91 -4.30 3.03
C SER A 113 2.40 -5.66 2.56
N ASP A 114 2.67 -6.70 3.32
CA ASP A 114 2.28 -8.07 2.99
C ASP A 114 1.38 -8.63 4.09
N TYR A 115 0.14 -8.93 3.72
CA TYR A 115 -0.78 -9.64 4.58
C TYR A 115 -0.65 -11.14 4.37
N SER A 116 -0.34 -11.86 5.43
CA SER A 116 -0.24 -13.32 5.38
C SER A 116 -1.06 -13.95 6.50
N THR A 117 -1.98 -14.81 6.11
CA THR A 117 -2.76 -15.63 7.07
C THR A 117 -1.91 -16.62 7.88
N LYS A 118 -0.67 -16.89 7.43
CA LYS A 118 0.22 -17.90 8.03
C LYS A 118 1.39 -17.33 8.85
N GLY A 119 1.46 -16.06 9.09
CA GLY A 119 2.62 -15.49 9.82
C GLY A 119 2.38 -14.08 10.30
N GLY A 120 1.18 -13.58 10.11
CA GLY A 120 0.84 -12.18 10.35
C GLY A 120 1.35 -11.25 9.26
N SER A 121 0.91 -10.02 9.33
CA SER A 121 1.33 -8.98 8.40
C SER A 121 2.78 -8.56 8.66
N LYS A 122 3.45 -8.10 7.63
CA LYS A 122 4.83 -7.61 7.69
C LYS A 122 5.08 -6.55 6.62
N ILE A 123 6.14 -5.79 6.80
CA ILE A 123 6.67 -4.87 5.81
C ILE A 123 7.92 -5.51 5.21
N LEU A 124 7.98 -5.58 3.89
CA LEU A 124 9.12 -6.08 3.13
C LEU A 124 9.77 -4.92 2.40
N ILE A 125 11.08 -4.80 2.49
CA ILE A 125 11.83 -3.73 1.81
C ILE A 125 12.78 -4.35 0.81
N PHE A 126 12.66 -3.95 -0.46
CA PHE A 126 13.50 -4.38 -1.58
C PHE A 126 14.20 -3.19 -2.22
N ASN A 127 15.21 -3.46 -3.04
CA ASN A 127 15.66 -2.43 -3.97
C ASN A 127 14.61 -2.27 -5.08
N ARG A 128 14.40 -1.06 -5.55
CA ARG A 128 13.42 -0.73 -6.61
C ARG A 128 13.62 -1.58 -7.88
N THR A 129 14.84 -1.96 -8.19
CA THR A 129 15.21 -2.71 -9.40
C THR A 129 15.29 -4.22 -9.19
N ASP A 130 14.98 -4.72 -8.00
CA ASP A 130 14.99 -6.16 -7.74
C ASP A 130 13.96 -6.89 -8.62
N GLN A 131 14.32 -8.10 -9.06
CA GLN A 131 13.48 -8.93 -9.90
C GLN A 131 13.71 -10.42 -9.62
N GLY A 132 12.73 -11.24 -9.99
CA GLY A 132 12.76 -12.68 -9.76
C GLY A 132 12.67 -13.05 -8.29
N ASN A 133 13.22 -14.21 -7.94
CA ASN A 133 13.17 -14.76 -6.59
C ASN A 133 14.38 -14.30 -5.77
N VAL A 134 14.28 -13.15 -5.13
CA VAL A 134 15.33 -12.55 -4.29
C VAL A 134 14.81 -12.28 -2.88
N LYS A 135 15.70 -12.30 -1.90
CA LYS A 135 15.35 -11.96 -0.52
C LYS A 135 15.18 -10.46 -0.35
N PRO A 136 14.25 -10.03 0.52
CA PRO A 136 14.15 -8.63 0.90
C PRO A 136 15.43 -8.15 1.60
N LYS A 137 15.75 -6.87 1.46
CA LYS A 137 16.83 -6.19 2.22
C LYS A 137 16.53 -6.15 3.70
N ALA A 138 15.27 -5.92 4.05
CA ALA A 138 14.80 -5.88 5.42
C ALA A 138 13.35 -6.39 5.48
N VAL A 139 13.02 -6.95 6.65
CA VAL A 139 11.68 -7.42 6.98
C VAL A 139 11.32 -6.86 8.35
N ILE A 140 10.24 -6.09 8.45
CA ILE A 140 9.70 -5.63 9.72
C ILE A 140 8.46 -6.46 10.01
N GLY A 141 8.47 -7.18 11.12
CA GLY A 141 7.36 -8.06 11.50
C GLY A 141 7.69 -8.84 12.76
N GLY A 142 6.65 -9.35 13.41
CA GLY A 142 6.76 -10.08 14.65
C GLY A 142 5.92 -9.46 15.77
N PRO A 143 5.87 -10.11 16.96
CA PRO A 143 4.98 -9.69 18.05
C PRO A 143 5.16 -8.27 18.55
N LYS A 144 6.39 -7.75 18.56
CA LYS A 144 6.68 -6.38 19.03
C LYS A 144 6.33 -5.33 17.98
N SER A 145 6.41 -5.68 16.70
CA SER A 145 6.01 -4.75 15.63
C SER A 145 4.53 -4.43 15.67
N GLY A 146 3.71 -5.29 16.28
CA GLY A 146 2.26 -5.13 16.28
C GLY A 146 1.58 -5.49 14.96
N LEU A 147 2.34 -5.77 13.92
CA LEU A 147 1.81 -6.08 12.57
C LEU A 147 1.28 -7.50 12.46
N ASN A 148 1.80 -8.44 13.24
CA ASN A 148 1.49 -9.88 13.14
C ASN A 148 0.14 -10.28 13.71
N THR A 149 -0.52 -9.42 14.47
CA THR A 149 -1.81 -9.69 15.13
C THR A 149 -2.97 -8.88 14.56
N HIS A 150 -2.70 -8.04 13.58
CA HIS A 150 -3.63 -7.06 13.03
C HIS A 150 -3.60 -7.08 11.51
N ASP A 151 -4.70 -6.73 10.90
CA ASP A 151 -4.74 -6.53 9.46
C ASP A 151 -4.00 -5.24 9.13
N VAL A 152 -2.96 -5.37 8.32
CA VAL A 152 -2.31 -4.23 7.70
C VAL A 152 -2.92 -4.07 6.34
N HIS A 153 -3.73 -3.03 6.19
CA HIS A 153 -4.27 -2.73 4.87
C HIS A 153 -3.17 -2.25 3.94
N ALA A 154 -3.37 -2.49 2.66
CA ALA A 154 -2.40 -2.17 1.64
C ALA A 154 -2.15 -0.65 1.47
N ALA A 155 -2.94 0.20 2.11
CA ALA A 155 -2.77 1.65 2.05
C ALA A 155 -1.81 2.15 3.14
N PHE A 156 -0.64 2.54 2.70
CA PHE A 156 0.41 3.13 3.53
C PHE A 156 1.19 4.16 2.72
N ALA A 157 2.03 4.93 3.36
CA ALA A 157 2.85 5.94 2.73
C ALA A 157 4.32 5.82 3.16
N VAL A 158 5.21 6.28 2.31
CA VAL A 158 6.61 6.51 2.64
C VAL A 158 6.87 8.01 2.56
N TYR A 159 7.58 8.56 3.55
CA TYR A 159 8.09 9.92 3.52
C TYR A 159 9.60 9.91 3.28
N PRO A 160 10.05 10.00 2.02
CA PRO A 160 11.45 9.82 1.65
C PRO A 160 12.44 10.76 2.36
N PRO A 161 12.13 12.06 2.60
CA PRO A 161 13.10 12.95 3.22
C PRO A 161 13.61 12.51 4.59
N LYS A 162 12.83 11.72 5.32
CA LYS A 162 13.24 11.12 6.61
C LYS A 162 13.36 9.60 6.56
N GLY A 163 12.97 8.96 5.46
CA GLY A 163 12.94 7.50 5.34
C GLY A 163 11.92 6.86 6.28
N GLU A 164 10.77 7.51 6.47
CA GLU A 164 9.70 7.01 7.34
C GLU A 164 8.65 6.26 6.55
N ILE A 165 8.18 5.15 7.10
CA ILE A 165 7.09 4.31 6.61
C ILE A 165 5.92 4.52 7.56
N ILE A 166 4.78 5.02 7.05
CA ILE A 166 3.60 5.34 7.83
C ILE A 166 2.48 4.39 7.41
N ILE A 167 1.98 3.59 8.33
CA ILE A 167 1.02 2.51 8.04
C ILE A 167 -0.20 2.63 8.94
N SER A 168 -1.39 2.49 8.34
CA SER A 168 -2.63 2.24 9.07
C SER A 168 -2.71 0.76 9.45
N VAL A 169 -2.91 0.49 10.72
CA VAL A 169 -3.02 -0.86 11.28
C VAL A 169 -4.41 -1.01 11.88
N SER A 170 -5.23 -1.86 11.27
CA SER A 170 -6.53 -2.22 11.83
C SER A 170 -6.35 -3.04 13.10
N GLY A 171 -7.10 -2.70 14.12
CA GLY A 171 -7.11 -3.43 15.37
C GLY A 171 -7.74 -4.83 15.24
N ARG A 172 -7.69 -5.60 16.32
CA ARG A 172 -8.35 -6.89 16.35
C ARG A 172 -9.86 -6.73 16.23
N SER A 173 -10.45 -7.53 15.34
CA SER A 173 -11.90 -7.68 15.30
C SER A 173 -12.42 -8.16 16.67
N THR A 174 -13.44 -7.49 17.16
CA THR A 174 -14.15 -7.90 18.38
C THR A 174 -15.27 -8.90 18.11
N VAL A 175 -15.49 -9.22 16.84
CA VAL A 175 -16.54 -10.15 16.40
C VAL A 175 -15.97 -11.55 16.23
N ASP A 176 -16.73 -12.56 16.64
CA ASP A 176 -16.43 -13.98 16.43
C ASP A 176 -16.18 -14.22 14.91
N PRO A 177 -15.06 -14.84 14.50
CA PRO A 177 -14.76 -15.12 13.10
C PRO A 177 -15.78 -15.99 12.36
N GLY A 178 -16.80 -16.52 13.07
CA GLY A 178 -17.95 -17.21 12.48
C GLY A 178 -19.10 -16.30 12.02
N ILE A 179 -19.07 -15.01 12.34
CA ILE A 179 -20.12 -14.07 11.96
C ILE A 179 -19.58 -13.22 10.79
N HIS A 180 -20.02 -13.56 9.59
CA HIS A 180 -19.81 -12.72 8.41
C HIS A 180 -20.74 -11.50 8.49
N GLY A 181 -20.38 -10.51 9.33
CA GLY A 181 -20.96 -9.17 9.27
C GLY A 181 -20.40 -8.38 8.08
N THR A 182 -21.07 -7.31 7.71
CA THR A 182 -20.48 -6.33 6.81
C THR A 182 -19.29 -5.68 7.54
N ASP A 183 -18.18 -5.44 6.85
CA ASP A 183 -16.95 -4.87 7.43
C ASP A 183 -17.18 -3.56 8.21
N THR A 184 -18.31 -2.90 7.98
CA THR A 184 -18.73 -1.67 8.66
C THR A 184 -19.26 -1.89 10.09
N GLU A 185 -19.61 -3.13 10.48
CA GLU A 185 -20.18 -3.44 11.81
C GLU A 185 -19.12 -3.96 12.78
N VAL A 186 -17.89 -4.16 12.34
CA VAL A 186 -16.81 -4.69 13.15
C VAL A 186 -16.02 -3.55 13.77
N GLU A 187 -16.09 -3.41 15.08
CA GLU A 187 -15.21 -2.50 15.82
C GLU A 187 -13.81 -3.12 15.97
N HIS A 188 -12.81 -2.43 15.45
CA HIS A 188 -11.39 -2.76 15.63
C HIS A 188 -10.78 -1.82 16.67
N LYS A 189 -11.02 -2.10 17.95
CA LYS A 189 -10.72 -1.20 19.08
C LYS A 189 -9.27 -0.76 19.22
N ASP A 190 -8.36 -1.52 18.67
CA ASP A 190 -6.91 -1.25 18.79
C ASP A 190 -6.32 -0.62 17.51
N SER A 191 -7.18 -0.09 16.62
CA SER A 191 -6.74 0.54 15.38
C SER A 191 -5.82 1.74 15.64
N TYR A 192 -4.71 1.79 14.92
CA TYR A 192 -3.74 2.87 15.06
C TYR A 192 -3.01 3.14 13.75
N VAL A 193 -2.32 4.26 13.66
CA VAL A 193 -1.30 4.53 12.67
C VAL A 193 0.06 4.39 13.34
N GLY A 194 0.94 3.60 12.74
CA GLY A 194 2.30 3.40 13.19
C GLY A 194 3.33 3.94 12.20
N VAL A 195 4.49 4.33 12.71
CA VAL A 195 5.61 4.85 11.92
C VAL A 195 6.86 4.04 12.20
N TRP A 196 7.48 3.52 11.14
CA TRP A 196 8.74 2.80 11.12
C TRP A 196 9.75 3.51 10.22
N SER A 197 10.99 3.07 10.25
CA SER A 197 12.05 3.55 9.36
C SER A 197 12.33 2.54 8.25
N ILE A 198 12.70 3.02 7.06
CA ILE A 198 13.26 2.18 5.99
C ILE A 198 14.57 1.45 6.40
N ASN A 199 15.15 1.83 7.54
CA ASN A 199 16.35 1.19 8.11
C ASN A 199 16.03 0.15 9.18
N ASP A 200 14.76 -0.02 9.55
CA ASP A 200 14.35 -1.02 10.52
C ASP A 200 14.38 -2.42 9.92
N ASN A 201 14.69 -3.40 10.76
CA ASN A 201 14.69 -4.82 10.38
C ASN A 201 14.41 -5.70 11.60
N GLY A 202 13.56 -6.70 11.42
CA GLY A 202 13.18 -7.65 12.46
C GLY A 202 11.95 -7.25 13.26
N ASP A 203 11.83 -7.77 14.47
CA ASP A 203 10.71 -7.54 15.38
C ASP A 203 10.86 -6.21 16.14
N ILE A 204 10.66 -5.11 15.44
CA ILE A 204 10.85 -3.74 15.92
C ILE A 204 9.48 -3.07 16.10
N PRO A 205 9.19 -2.50 17.28
CA PRO A 205 7.98 -1.73 17.48
C PRO A 205 8.01 -0.43 16.65
N PRO A 206 6.85 0.18 16.36
CA PRO A 206 6.82 1.48 15.71
C PRO A 206 7.52 2.53 16.58
N HIS A 207 8.22 3.47 15.94
CA HIS A 207 8.85 4.61 16.62
C HIS A 207 7.82 5.59 17.16
N TRP A 208 6.69 5.71 16.44
CA TRP A 208 5.57 6.56 16.77
C TRP A 208 4.27 5.83 16.52
N THR A 209 3.26 6.12 17.34
CA THR A 209 1.88 5.67 17.12
C THR A 209 0.90 6.76 17.49
N PHE A 210 -0.22 6.81 16.77
CA PHE A 210 -1.40 7.55 17.22
C PHE A 210 -2.65 6.73 16.94
N GLY A 211 -3.65 6.84 17.81
CA GLY A 211 -4.81 5.95 17.85
C GLY A 211 -4.72 4.93 18.98
N GLY A 212 -5.19 3.72 18.76
CA GLY A 212 -5.24 2.66 19.77
C GLY A 212 -6.56 2.64 20.56
N PRO A 213 -6.66 1.81 21.63
CA PRO A 213 -7.94 1.45 22.25
C PRO A 213 -8.74 2.62 22.86
N ASN A 214 -8.07 3.72 23.19
CA ASN A 214 -8.70 4.95 23.69
C ASN A 214 -8.72 6.07 22.64
N GLY A 215 -8.31 5.78 21.42
CA GLY A 215 -8.28 6.73 20.32
C GLY A 215 -9.61 6.89 19.60
N ALA A 216 -9.60 7.74 18.58
CA ALA A 216 -10.79 8.02 17.77
C ALA A 216 -11.10 6.93 16.73
N PHE A 217 -10.11 6.13 16.36
CA PHE A 217 -10.25 5.14 15.30
C PHE A 217 -11.17 3.98 15.68
N ARG A 218 -11.88 3.45 14.66
CA ARG A 218 -12.72 2.25 14.78
C ARG A 218 -12.27 1.15 13.83
N ASN A 219 -12.04 1.48 12.56
CA ASN A 219 -11.55 0.54 11.55
C ASN A 219 -10.83 1.32 10.45
N VAL A 220 -9.54 1.57 10.66
CA VAL A 220 -8.71 2.30 9.69
C VAL A 220 -8.44 1.45 8.46
N ASN A 221 -8.58 2.01 7.26
CA ASN A 221 -8.37 1.26 6.01
C ASN A 221 -7.42 1.96 5.04
N GLY A 222 -7.54 3.25 4.86
CA GLY A 222 -6.72 4.01 3.94
C GLY A 222 -5.85 5.04 4.63
N LEU A 223 -4.69 5.33 4.05
CA LEU A 223 -3.78 6.35 4.54
C LEU A 223 -3.06 7.03 3.38
N THR A 224 -2.91 8.35 3.48
CA THR A 224 -2.00 9.14 2.67
C THR A 224 -1.41 10.29 3.48
N ILE A 225 -0.41 10.97 2.93
CA ILE A 225 0.26 12.09 3.60
C ILE A 225 0.21 13.35 2.74
N ASP A 226 0.09 14.50 3.40
CA ASP A 226 0.33 15.82 2.80
C ASP A 226 1.55 16.46 3.48
N PRO A 227 2.74 16.29 2.93
CA PRO A 227 3.97 16.85 3.50
C PRO A 227 3.98 18.37 3.55
N LYS A 228 3.29 19.03 2.61
CA LYS A 228 3.23 20.50 2.55
C LYS A 228 2.53 21.08 3.77
N HIS A 229 1.45 20.46 4.21
CA HIS A 229 0.65 20.90 5.37
C HIS A 229 1.02 20.11 6.63
N LYS A 230 1.94 19.15 6.55
CA LYS A 230 2.36 18.25 7.64
C LYS A 230 1.19 17.46 8.20
N GLU A 231 0.44 16.84 7.30
CA GLU A 231 -0.79 16.14 7.63
C GLU A 231 -0.71 14.67 7.22
N VAL A 232 -1.27 13.82 8.08
CA VAL A 232 -1.60 12.43 7.80
C VAL A 232 -3.11 12.34 7.63
N ILE A 233 -3.55 11.84 6.50
CA ILE A 233 -4.97 11.70 6.14
C ILE A 233 -5.31 10.22 6.20
N VAL A 234 -6.32 9.87 6.99
CA VAL A 234 -6.72 8.49 7.26
C VAL A 234 -8.20 8.32 6.93
N THR A 235 -8.54 7.23 6.27
CA THR A 235 -9.93 6.80 6.13
C THR A 235 -10.27 5.77 7.17
N ASP A 236 -11.46 5.88 7.77
CA ASP A 236 -11.96 4.95 8.78
C ASP A 236 -13.34 4.42 8.35
N MET A 237 -13.39 3.13 8.04
CA MET A 237 -14.62 2.46 7.58
C MET A 237 -15.67 2.37 8.70
N GLY A 238 -15.25 2.15 9.94
CA GLY A 238 -16.16 2.06 11.08
C GLY A 238 -16.83 3.40 11.42
N LEU A 239 -16.20 4.51 11.04
CA LEU A 239 -16.74 5.86 11.23
C LEU A 239 -17.37 6.45 9.97
N ASN A 240 -17.20 5.81 8.80
CA ASN A 240 -17.52 6.39 7.50
C ASN A 240 -16.92 7.80 7.33
N ALA A 241 -15.66 7.96 7.71
CA ALA A 241 -15.00 9.26 7.81
C ALA A 241 -13.64 9.29 7.13
N VAL A 242 -13.29 10.49 6.66
CA VAL A 242 -11.92 10.89 6.34
C VAL A 242 -11.46 11.83 7.43
N MET A 243 -10.35 11.52 8.06
CA MET A 243 -9.79 12.31 9.16
C MET A 243 -8.41 12.81 8.81
N THR A 244 -8.13 14.05 9.15
CA THR A 244 -6.83 14.68 8.93
C THR A 244 -6.19 15.01 10.27
N PHE A 245 -4.93 14.62 10.42
CA PHE A 245 -4.14 14.83 11.63
C PHE A 245 -2.92 15.69 11.29
N TYR A 246 -2.77 16.82 11.98
CA TYR A 246 -1.55 17.60 11.91
C TYR A 246 -0.47 16.93 12.75
N PHE A 247 0.61 16.49 12.11
CA PHE A 247 1.65 15.69 12.77
C PHE A 247 3.05 16.12 12.31
N PRO A 248 3.50 17.33 12.73
CA PRO A 248 4.75 17.92 12.26
C PRO A 248 6.00 17.12 12.61
N GLU A 249 5.93 16.20 13.56
CA GLU A 249 7.04 15.36 13.99
C GLU A 249 7.47 14.36 12.92
N ILE A 250 6.55 13.92 12.07
CA ILE A 250 6.82 13.02 10.93
C ILE A 250 7.47 13.76 9.76
N PHE A 251 7.23 15.08 9.63
CA PHE A 251 7.64 15.87 8.45
C PHE A 251 8.83 16.79 8.68
#